data_03071f50618e856353a3d9912130ad79
#
_entry.id   03071f50618e856353a3d9912130ad79
#
_cell.length_a   1.000
_cell.length_b   1.000
_cell.length_c   1.000
_cell.angle_alpha   90.00
_cell.angle_beta   90.00
_cell.angle_gamma   90.00
#
_symmetry.space_group_name_H-M   'P 1'
#
loop_
_entity.id
_entity.type
_entity.pdbx_description
1 polymer ?
#
loop_
_entity_poly.entity_id
_entity_poly.type
_entity_poly.pdbx_seq_one_letter_code
_entity_poly.pdbx_strand_id
1 'polypeptide(L)'
;MYGQALKHKTEFFIEYFALDLLMKDGECKGLIAWNLNDGTIHRFRAHSVIIATGGYGKVYYSATSAHTCTGDGNAMVLRAGLPLQDMEFVQFHPTGIYGHGTLITEGARGEGGYLTNSKGCLLYTSPSPRDFEA
;
A
#
# COMPACT_ATOMS: atom_id res chain seq x y z
N MET A 1 0.36 10.82 -13.91
CA MET A 1 1.77 10.75 -13.47
C MET A 1 2.69 10.15 -14.52
N TYR A 2 2.44 8.94 -15.04
CA TYR A 2 3.31 8.25 -16.01
C TYR A 2 3.72 9.12 -17.20
N GLY A 3 2.76 9.75 -17.91
CA GLY A 3 3.05 10.63 -19.04
C GLY A 3 3.95 11.83 -18.71
N GLN A 4 3.88 12.36 -17.49
CA GLN A 4 4.79 13.41 -17.03
C GLN A 4 6.19 12.87 -16.79
N ALA A 5 6.31 11.69 -16.21
CA ALA A 5 7.60 11.05 -16.00
C ALA A 5 8.33 10.80 -17.35
N LEU A 6 7.60 10.31 -18.35
CA LEU A 6 8.14 10.17 -19.72
C LEU A 6 8.62 11.50 -20.29
N LYS A 7 7.85 12.56 -20.13
CA LYS A 7 8.22 13.91 -20.58
C LYS A 7 9.53 14.39 -19.98
N HIS A 8 9.80 14.02 -18.74
CA HIS A 8 11.02 14.36 -18.01
C HIS A 8 12.14 13.32 -18.16
N LYS A 9 12.03 12.41 -19.13
CA LYS A 9 13.03 11.37 -19.41
C LYS A 9 13.39 10.51 -18.20
N THR A 10 12.39 10.20 -17.38
CA THR A 10 12.58 9.30 -16.22
C THR A 10 12.87 7.89 -16.73
N GLU A 11 13.90 7.26 -16.19
CA GLU A 11 14.19 5.85 -16.43
C GLU A 11 13.28 4.97 -15.56
N PHE A 12 12.76 3.90 -16.15
CA PHE A 12 11.88 2.94 -15.49
C PHE A 12 12.55 1.58 -15.44
N PHE A 13 12.73 1.06 -14.26
CA PHE A 13 13.23 -0.29 -14.01
C PHE A 13 12.07 -1.21 -13.67
N ILE A 14 11.47 -1.80 -14.70
CA ILE A 14 10.31 -2.70 -14.59
C ILE A 14 10.81 -4.09 -14.21
N GLU A 15 10.02 -4.80 -13.36
CA GLU A 15 10.39 -6.13 -12.83
C GLU A 15 11.67 -6.11 -11.97
N TYR A 16 11.93 -5.00 -11.29
CA TYR A 16 12.96 -4.89 -10.28
C TYR A 16 12.31 -4.86 -8.89
N PHE A 17 12.65 -5.84 -8.07
CA PHE A 17 12.18 -5.93 -6.70
C PHE A 17 13.19 -5.27 -5.75
N ALA A 18 12.79 -4.19 -5.08
CA ALA A 18 13.64 -3.51 -4.11
C ALA A 18 13.82 -4.37 -2.86
N LEU A 19 15.06 -4.70 -2.53
CA LEU A 19 15.41 -5.56 -1.39
C LEU A 19 15.68 -4.76 -0.12
N ASP A 20 16.62 -3.81 -0.20
CA ASP A 20 17.08 -3.04 0.95
C ASP A 20 17.61 -1.66 0.56
N LEU A 21 17.65 -0.76 1.55
CA LEU A 21 18.29 0.56 1.44
C LEU A 21 19.81 0.44 1.62
N LEU A 22 20.56 1.21 0.86
CA LEU A 22 22.00 1.37 1.03
C LEU A 22 22.26 2.50 2.03
N MET A 23 22.58 2.12 3.25
CA MET A 23 22.92 3.07 4.31
C MET A 23 24.44 3.18 4.47
N LYS A 24 24.94 4.40 4.63
CA LYS A 24 26.31 4.71 4.98
C LYS A 24 26.38 5.94 5.87
N ASP A 25 27.01 5.83 7.01
CA ASP A 25 27.21 6.93 7.96
C ASP A 25 25.89 7.62 8.36
N GLY A 26 24.79 6.85 8.53
CA GLY A 26 23.47 7.33 8.86
C GLY A 26 22.69 7.94 7.67
N GLU A 27 23.25 7.97 6.48
CA GLU A 27 22.60 8.52 5.28
C GLU A 27 22.21 7.41 4.30
N CYS A 28 21.05 7.57 3.65
CA CYS A 28 20.63 6.72 2.54
C CYS A 28 21.37 7.14 1.27
N LYS A 29 22.07 6.20 0.67
CA LYS A 29 22.89 6.42 -0.56
C LYS A 29 22.31 5.70 -1.78
N GLY A 30 21.14 5.10 -1.66
CA GLY A 30 20.48 4.35 -2.73
C GLY A 30 19.77 3.11 -2.23
N LEU A 31 19.63 2.12 -3.10
CA LEU A 31 19.00 0.84 -2.79
C LEU A 31 19.65 -0.32 -3.55
N ILE A 32 19.36 -1.53 -3.06
CA ILE A 32 19.65 -2.79 -3.74
C ILE A 32 18.34 -3.34 -4.29
N ALA A 33 18.33 -3.75 -5.54
CA ALA A 33 17.20 -4.39 -6.16
C ALA A 33 17.57 -5.68 -6.89
N TRP A 34 16.64 -6.59 -6.94
CA TRP A 34 16.71 -7.84 -7.66
C TRP A 34 15.97 -7.71 -8.98
N ASN A 35 16.63 -7.95 -10.09
CA ASN A 35 16.01 -8.06 -11.41
C ASN A 35 15.32 -9.44 -11.51
N LEU A 36 14.00 -9.43 -11.59
CA LEU A 36 13.19 -10.65 -11.64
C LEU A 36 13.29 -11.38 -12.99
N ASN A 37 13.75 -10.70 -14.04
CA ASN A 37 13.84 -11.30 -15.38
C ASN A 37 15.07 -12.22 -15.52
N ASP A 38 16.20 -11.86 -14.91
CA ASP A 38 17.47 -12.57 -15.07
C ASP A 38 18.09 -13.05 -13.76
N GLY A 39 17.51 -12.69 -12.62
CA GLY A 39 17.96 -13.09 -11.29
C GLY A 39 19.17 -12.30 -10.77
N THR A 40 19.61 -11.25 -11.46
CA THR A 40 20.77 -10.46 -11.05
C THR A 40 20.43 -9.45 -9.96
N ILE A 41 21.43 -9.12 -9.13
CA ILE A 41 21.34 -8.12 -8.09
C ILE A 41 21.97 -6.82 -8.58
N HIS A 42 21.21 -5.73 -8.47
CA HIS A 42 21.62 -4.40 -8.91
C HIS A 42 21.70 -3.43 -7.73
N ARG A 43 22.70 -2.57 -7.77
CA ARG A 43 22.87 -1.48 -6.81
C ARG A 43 22.60 -0.15 -7.48
N PHE A 44 21.56 0.53 -7.04
CA PHE A 44 21.21 1.87 -7.49
C PHE A 44 21.76 2.90 -6.50
N ARG A 45 22.60 3.80 -6.97
CA ARG A 45 23.11 4.92 -6.18
C ARG A 45 22.28 6.15 -6.46
N ALA A 46 21.85 6.82 -5.39
CA ALA A 46 21.03 8.03 -5.48
C ALA A 46 21.35 8.99 -4.33
N HIS A 47 21.17 10.28 -4.56
CA HIS A 47 21.24 11.30 -3.52
C HIS A 47 20.03 11.28 -2.59
N SER A 48 18.89 10.85 -3.12
CA SER A 48 17.63 10.70 -2.37
C SER A 48 16.86 9.50 -2.87
N VAL A 49 16.18 8.80 -1.96
CA VAL A 49 15.32 7.67 -2.26
C VAL A 49 13.91 7.99 -1.75
N ILE A 50 12.92 7.89 -2.63
CA ILE A 50 11.52 8.04 -2.27
C ILE A 50 10.91 6.64 -2.20
N ILE A 51 10.38 6.28 -1.02
CA ILE A 51 9.67 5.03 -0.82
C ILE A 51 8.18 5.30 -1.06
N ALA A 52 7.63 4.69 -2.10
CA ALA A 52 6.24 4.83 -2.51
C ALA A 52 5.61 3.46 -2.81
N THR A 53 5.89 2.48 -1.95
CA THR A 53 5.55 1.06 -2.11
C THR A 53 4.10 0.73 -1.75
N GLY A 54 3.30 1.72 -1.41
CA GLY A 54 1.91 1.54 -0.99
C GLY A 54 1.79 1.02 0.45
N GLY A 55 0.62 0.48 0.76
CA GLY A 55 0.29 0.01 2.10
C GLY A 55 0.78 -1.41 2.42
N TYR A 56 0.39 -1.88 3.60
CA TYR A 56 0.75 -3.22 4.11
C TYR A 56 -0.47 -4.04 4.54
N GLY A 57 -1.64 -3.78 3.93
CA GLY A 57 -2.89 -4.47 4.33
C GLY A 57 -2.84 -5.99 4.23
N LYS A 58 -1.96 -6.55 3.39
CA LYS A 58 -1.80 -8.01 3.24
C LYS A 58 -1.03 -8.71 4.36
N VAL A 59 -0.54 -7.99 5.36
CA VAL A 59 -0.06 -8.61 6.60
C VAL A 59 -1.21 -9.16 7.44
N TYR A 60 -2.45 -8.72 7.19
CA TYR A 60 -3.64 -9.23 7.84
C TYR A 60 -4.29 -10.35 7.02
N TYR A 61 -4.84 -11.33 7.70
CA TYR A 61 -5.47 -12.51 7.08
C TYR A 61 -6.61 -12.13 6.11
N SER A 62 -7.47 -11.21 6.53
CA SER A 62 -8.60 -10.73 5.72
C SER A 62 -8.40 -9.25 5.40
N ALA A 63 -8.12 -8.97 4.14
CA ALA A 63 -7.93 -7.61 3.67
C ALA A 63 -8.35 -7.48 2.21
N THR A 64 -8.94 -6.34 1.87
CA THR A 64 -9.34 -5.97 0.50
C THR A 64 -8.20 -5.34 -0.29
N SER A 65 -7.02 -5.19 0.33
CA SER A 65 -5.83 -4.62 -0.28
C SER A 65 -5.30 -5.48 -1.43
N ALA A 66 -4.66 -4.86 -2.41
CA ALA A 66 -3.97 -5.57 -3.48
C ALA A 66 -2.89 -6.52 -2.93
N HIS A 67 -2.61 -7.61 -3.65
CA HIS A 67 -1.61 -8.61 -3.22
C HIS A 67 -0.19 -8.04 -3.07
N THR A 68 0.09 -6.92 -3.70
CA THR A 68 1.36 -6.20 -3.59
C THR A 68 1.50 -5.35 -2.33
N CYS A 69 0.43 -5.22 -1.51
CA CYS A 69 0.45 -4.44 -0.27
C CYS A 69 1.00 -5.26 0.89
N THR A 70 2.26 -5.66 0.80
CA THR A 70 2.94 -6.60 1.72
C THR A 70 3.81 -5.94 2.77
N GLY A 71 4.01 -4.61 2.69
CA GLY A 71 4.79 -3.85 3.68
C GLY A 71 6.30 -3.87 3.45
N ASP A 72 6.76 -4.23 2.26
CA ASP A 72 8.19 -4.34 1.96
C ASP A 72 8.92 -3.01 2.17
N GLY A 73 8.32 -1.88 1.81
CA GLY A 73 8.89 -0.55 2.05
C GLY A 73 9.12 -0.28 3.53
N ASN A 74 8.13 -0.57 4.37
CA ASN A 74 8.23 -0.42 5.82
C ASN A 74 9.31 -1.34 6.39
N ALA A 75 9.40 -2.58 5.89
CA ALA A 75 10.43 -3.53 6.30
C ALA A 75 11.84 -3.06 5.94
N MET A 76 12.04 -2.50 4.74
CA MET A 76 13.32 -1.91 4.35
C MET A 76 13.74 -0.76 5.27
N VAL A 77 12.81 0.14 5.60
CA VAL A 77 13.06 1.26 6.52
C VAL A 77 13.46 0.76 7.90
N LEU A 78 12.72 -0.24 8.43
CA LEU A 78 13.02 -0.83 9.74
C LEU A 78 14.38 -1.52 9.76
N ARG A 79 14.72 -2.31 8.73
CA ARG A 79 16.03 -2.96 8.61
C ARG A 79 17.18 -1.95 8.48
N ALA A 80 16.91 -0.79 7.90
CA ALA A 80 17.87 0.31 7.82
C ALA A 80 18.10 1.01 9.18
N GLY A 81 17.40 0.61 10.24
CA GLY A 81 17.51 1.21 11.58
C GLY A 81 16.76 2.55 11.72
N LEU A 82 15.87 2.87 10.78
CA LEU A 82 15.07 4.07 10.83
C LEU A 82 13.76 3.82 11.57
N PRO A 83 13.21 4.82 12.29
CA PRO A 83 11.96 4.67 13.02
C PRO A 83 10.76 4.56 12.08
N LEU A 84 9.78 3.75 12.47
CA LEU A 84 8.42 3.76 11.92
C LEU A 84 7.49 4.41 12.93
N GLN A 85 6.47 5.10 12.44
CA GLN A 85 5.51 5.82 13.26
C GLN A 85 4.08 5.46 12.87
N ASP A 86 3.18 5.48 13.85
CA ASP A 86 1.73 5.34 13.66
C ASP A 86 1.30 4.03 12.97
N MET A 87 2.05 2.95 13.19
CA MET A 87 1.84 1.66 12.52
C MET A 87 0.54 0.97 12.93
N GLU A 88 -0.08 1.37 14.03
CA GLU A 88 -1.39 0.90 14.49
C GLU A 88 -2.56 1.49 13.69
N PHE A 89 -2.36 2.60 13.00
CA PHE A 89 -3.42 3.26 12.22
C PHE A 89 -3.63 2.60 10.86
N VAL A 90 -4.28 1.44 10.89
CA VAL A 90 -4.67 0.69 9.68
C VAL A 90 -6.17 0.81 9.49
N GLN A 91 -6.58 1.39 8.37
CA GLN A 91 -7.98 1.48 8.01
C GLN A 91 -8.39 0.29 7.14
N PHE A 92 -9.34 -0.50 7.62
CA PHE A 92 -9.99 -1.54 6.84
C PHE A 92 -11.21 -0.95 6.13
N HIS A 93 -11.44 -1.40 4.89
CA HIS A 93 -12.65 -1.00 4.20
C HIS A 93 -13.89 -1.63 4.86
N PRO A 94 -14.95 -0.85 5.15
CA PRO A 94 -16.08 -1.34 5.94
C PRO A 94 -16.96 -2.35 5.19
N THR A 95 -16.89 -2.39 3.87
CA THR A 95 -17.74 -3.25 3.05
C THR A 95 -16.92 -4.09 2.08
N GLY A 96 -16.78 -5.37 2.38
CA GLY A 96 -16.16 -6.37 1.53
C GLY A 96 -17.02 -7.63 1.43
N ILE A 97 -16.89 -8.37 0.34
CA ILE A 97 -17.55 -9.66 0.17
C ILE A 97 -16.71 -10.71 0.89
N TYR A 98 -17.28 -11.32 1.91
CA TYR A 98 -16.61 -12.37 2.68
C TYR A 98 -16.18 -13.54 1.77
N GLY A 99 -14.97 -14.04 2.00
CA GLY A 99 -14.37 -15.15 1.27
C GLY A 99 -13.73 -14.79 -0.07
N HIS A 100 -14.08 -13.65 -0.67
CA HIS A 100 -13.54 -13.23 -1.96
C HIS A 100 -12.58 -12.02 -1.85
N GLY A 101 -12.61 -11.30 -0.75
CA GLY A 101 -11.79 -10.09 -0.57
C GLY A 101 -12.15 -8.95 -1.54
N THR A 102 -13.30 -9.05 -2.22
CA THR A 102 -13.76 -8.04 -3.17
C THR A 102 -14.39 -6.88 -2.42
N LEU A 103 -13.98 -5.67 -2.78
CA LEU A 103 -14.47 -4.43 -2.24
C LEU A 103 -15.81 -4.05 -2.85
N ILE A 104 -16.78 -3.65 -2.01
CA ILE A 104 -17.94 -2.89 -2.45
C ILE A 104 -17.61 -1.42 -2.27
N THR A 105 -17.53 -0.69 -3.38
CA THR A 105 -17.12 0.72 -3.34
C THR A 105 -18.04 1.56 -2.47
N GLU A 106 -17.47 2.47 -1.70
CA GLU A 106 -18.22 3.43 -0.91
C GLU A 106 -19.04 4.39 -1.78
N GLY A 107 -18.59 4.62 -3.02
CA GLY A 107 -19.34 5.38 -4.02
C GLY A 107 -20.75 4.86 -4.25
N ALA A 108 -20.98 3.55 -4.13
CA ALA A 108 -22.33 2.97 -4.25
C ALA A 108 -23.29 3.55 -3.20
N ARG A 109 -22.80 3.77 -1.97
CA ARG A 109 -23.60 4.41 -0.91
C ARG A 109 -23.77 5.92 -1.14
N GLY A 110 -22.72 6.57 -1.66
CA GLY A 110 -22.79 7.98 -2.07
C GLY A 110 -23.83 8.26 -3.14
N GLU A 111 -24.08 7.29 -4.03
CA GLU A 111 -25.12 7.34 -5.07
C GLU A 111 -26.49 6.82 -4.59
N GLY A 112 -26.68 6.64 -3.28
CA GLY A 112 -27.96 6.23 -2.67
C GLY A 112 -28.14 4.72 -2.49
N GLY A 113 -27.10 3.91 -2.71
CA GLY A 113 -27.13 2.48 -2.42
C GLY A 113 -27.14 2.22 -0.90
N TYR A 114 -27.82 1.18 -0.47
CA TYR A 114 -27.85 0.74 0.93
C TYR A 114 -27.69 -0.77 1.02
N LEU A 115 -27.15 -1.23 2.14
CA LEU A 115 -26.93 -2.64 2.42
C LEU A 115 -28.07 -3.16 3.30
N THR A 116 -28.62 -4.31 2.93
CA THR A 116 -29.64 -5.01 3.73
C THR A 116 -29.21 -6.46 4.02
N ASN A 117 -29.70 -7.01 5.11
CA ASN A 117 -29.58 -8.44 5.38
C ASN A 117 -30.65 -9.23 4.60
N SER A 118 -30.62 -10.56 4.75
CA SER A 118 -31.60 -11.46 4.11
C SER A 118 -33.06 -11.22 4.51
N LYS A 119 -33.31 -10.46 5.57
CA LYS A 119 -34.64 -10.07 6.05
C LYS A 119 -35.05 -8.69 5.57
N GLY A 120 -34.26 -8.04 4.71
CA GLY A 120 -34.52 -6.70 4.21
C GLY A 120 -34.22 -5.56 5.21
N CYS A 121 -33.64 -5.87 6.36
CA CYS A 121 -33.26 -4.85 7.34
C CYS A 121 -31.93 -4.18 6.94
N LEU A 122 -31.86 -2.86 7.13
CA LEU A 122 -30.64 -2.09 6.92
C LEU A 122 -29.49 -2.61 7.80
N LEU A 123 -28.33 -2.77 7.18
CA LEU A 123 -27.09 -3.12 7.88
C LEU A 123 -26.31 -1.84 8.17
N TYR A 124 -26.22 -1.48 9.43
CA TYR A 124 -25.28 -0.46 9.93
C TYR A 124 -24.02 -1.19 10.38
N THR A 125 -23.08 -1.39 9.47
CA THR A 125 -21.90 -2.20 9.76
C THR A 125 -20.75 -1.41 10.39
N SER A 126 -20.80 -0.09 10.35
CA SER A 126 -19.83 0.78 11.02
C SER A 126 -20.37 2.20 11.05
N PRO A 127 -20.37 2.88 12.18
CA PRO A 127 -20.67 4.30 12.20
C PRO A 127 -19.61 5.04 11.38
N SER A 128 -20.06 5.82 10.41
CA SER A 128 -19.20 6.76 9.71
C SER A 128 -18.75 7.86 10.68
N PRO A 129 -17.53 8.43 10.54
CA PRO A 129 -17.17 9.61 11.32
C PRO A 129 -18.20 10.74 11.24
N ARG A 130 -18.98 10.82 10.15
CA ARG A 130 -20.09 11.78 10.00
C ARG A 130 -21.31 11.47 10.87
N ASP A 131 -21.45 10.24 11.36
CA ASP A 131 -22.59 9.84 12.19
C ASP A 131 -22.41 10.30 13.65
N PHE A 132 -21.24 10.83 13.99
CA PHE A 132 -20.90 11.41 15.31
C PHE A 132 -21.08 12.94 15.36
N GLU A 133 -21.42 13.59 14.27
CA GLU A 133 -21.62 15.04 14.18
C GLU A 133 -23.12 15.45 14.25
N ALA A 134 -23.99 14.62 14.78
CA ALA A 134 -25.42 14.94 14.96
C ALA A 134 -25.76 15.35 16.40
#